data_ed673aa3fd5ec10bdd12e756fe9e7019
#
_entry.id   ed673aa3fd5ec10bdd12e756fe9e7019
#
_cell.length_a   1.000
_cell.length_b   1.000
_cell.length_c   1.000
_cell.angle_alpha   90.00
_cell.angle_beta   90.00
_cell.angle_gamma   90.00
#
_symmetry.space_group_name_H-M   'P 1'
#
loop_
_entity.id
_entity.type
_entity.pdbx_description
1 polymer ?
#
loop_
_entity_poly.entity_id
_entity_poly.type
_entity_poly.pdbx_seq_one_letter_code
_entity_poly.pdbx_strand_id
1 'polypeptide(L)'
;SDQVKKENAVFDKYGVKNIQQSEEVKNKTTKSRRSKFYDSLLTTDRLRSKVDVLFTKEEYIECGYYTSFKFRCKTCSTEFLDCLEDGDVPVCPTCNKLSSTFQTEVYDFIVSLNITPVEKNVRTIINPLEIDLYLSEKKLAIECNGLYWHGEINGNKSRNYHLNKTQLCEKKGIRLIHIFEDEWRFKKDIVKSRIRSILSVTTNTTFARKCEIREVDVKTSTNFLMCNHLQGKDNSSIKLGLYCNNELMSLMTFGKLRTALGNTSVPNTYEMYRFCSKLNTSVVGGASKLLKYFIRNYHPSKIISYADRRWSNGNLYTSLNFIKKSNGSPNYWYFGKGNSYKRYHRYGYAKHTLSDKIELFDPNLTEWENMRTNKWDRIWDCGSLKFELFIK
;
A
#
# COMPACT_ATOMS: atom_id res chain seq x y z
N SER A 1 -22.07 42.03 -5.47
CA SER A 1 -22.14 41.18 -4.29
C SER A 1 -20.77 41.19 -3.59
N ASP A 2 -20.73 40.95 -2.28
CA ASP A 2 -19.48 40.95 -1.48
C ASP A 2 -18.44 39.92 -1.99
N GLN A 3 -18.89 38.87 -2.64
CA GLN A 3 -18.03 37.87 -3.24
C GLN A 3 -17.22 38.40 -4.43
N VAL A 4 -17.82 39.21 -5.29
CA VAL A 4 -17.14 39.84 -6.45
C VAL A 4 -16.10 40.86 -5.96
N LYS A 5 -16.38 41.61 -4.90
CA LYS A 5 -15.41 42.53 -4.31
C LYS A 5 -14.19 41.79 -3.73
N LYS A 6 -14.41 40.63 -3.07
CA LYS A 6 -13.34 39.77 -2.55
C LYS A 6 -12.51 39.18 -3.68
N GLU A 7 -13.13 38.68 -4.73
CA GLU A 7 -12.44 38.13 -5.92
C GLU A 7 -11.60 39.18 -6.63
N ASN A 8 -12.13 40.41 -6.81
CA ASN A 8 -11.38 41.53 -7.40
C ASN A 8 -10.18 41.94 -6.53
N ALA A 9 -10.34 42.07 -5.23
CA ALA A 9 -9.25 42.38 -4.31
C ALA A 9 -8.15 41.30 -4.31
N VAL A 10 -8.51 40.04 -4.50
CA VAL A 10 -7.54 38.95 -4.66
C VAL A 10 -6.85 39.02 -6.00
N PHE A 11 -7.58 39.33 -7.06
CA PHE A 11 -7.03 39.47 -8.40
C PHE A 11 -6.05 40.66 -8.49
N ASP A 12 -6.40 41.79 -7.92
CA ASP A 12 -5.54 42.99 -7.89
C ASP A 12 -4.24 42.77 -7.14
N LYS A 13 -4.28 41.96 -6.07
CA LYS A 13 -3.11 41.72 -5.23
C LYS A 13 -2.23 40.57 -5.72
N TYR A 14 -2.82 39.51 -6.26
CA TYR A 14 -2.12 38.26 -6.57
C TYR A 14 -2.22 37.81 -8.02
N GLY A 15 -2.94 38.52 -8.88
CA GLY A 15 -3.13 38.21 -10.31
C GLY A 15 -3.98 36.93 -10.55
N VAL A 16 -4.68 36.42 -9.54
CA VAL A 16 -5.49 35.19 -9.61
C VAL A 16 -6.86 35.40 -8.98
N LYS A 17 -7.89 34.71 -9.46
CA LYS A 17 -9.27 34.83 -8.92
C LYS A 17 -9.44 34.15 -7.54
N ASN A 18 -8.61 33.20 -7.25
CA ASN A 18 -8.62 32.52 -5.96
C ASN A 18 -7.21 32.59 -5.35
N ILE A 19 -7.12 33.04 -4.12
CA ILE A 19 -5.85 33.22 -3.39
C ILE A 19 -5.04 31.91 -3.31
N GLN A 20 -5.70 30.76 -3.30
CA GLN A 20 -5.04 29.44 -3.30
C GLN A 20 -4.39 29.10 -4.66
N GLN A 21 -4.65 29.85 -5.73
CA GLN A 21 -4.00 29.68 -7.02
C GLN A 21 -2.70 30.48 -7.13
N SER A 22 -2.49 31.47 -6.25
CA SER A 22 -1.26 32.27 -6.22
C SER A 22 -0.06 31.42 -5.82
N GLU A 23 0.99 31.40 -6.62
CA GLU A 23 2.24 30.69 -6.35
C GLU A 23 2.93 31.20 -5.07
N GLU A 24 2.86 32.48 -4.79
CA GLU A 24 3.37 33.08 -3.55
C GLU A 24 2.68 32.50 -2.32
N VAL A 25 1.34 32.41 -2.35
CA VAL A 25 0.54 31.89 -1.23
C VAL A 25 0.74 30.39 -1.09
N LYS A 26 0.83 29.64 -2.18
CA LYS A 26 1.17 28.20 -2.15
C LYS A 26 2.53 27.96 -1.51
N ASN A 27 3.54 28.70 -1.95
CA ASN A 27 4.91 28.59 -1.42
C ASN A 27 4.96 28.92 0.09
N LYS A 28 4.32 30.02 0.50
CA LYS A 28 4.24 30.40 1.92
C LYS A 28 3.53 29.35 2.76
N THR A 29 2.44 28.79 2.25
CA THR A 29 1.68 27.73 2.93
C THR A 29 2.50 26.46 3.04
N THR A 30 3.21 26.09 1.96
CA THR A 30 4.08 24.92 1.92
C THR A 30 5.24 25.06 2.91
N LYS A 31 5.92 26.20 2.93
CA LYS A 31 7.00 26.48 3.89
C LYS A 31 6.50 26.45 5.35
N SER A 32 5.33 26.99 5.61
CA SER A 32 4.71 26.94 6.95
C SER A 32 4.36 25.53 7.40
N ARG A 33 3.81 24.70 6.50
CA ARG A 33 3.52 23.28 6.80
C ARG A 33 4.80 22.48 7.05
N ARG A 34 5.84 22.69 6.24
CA ARG A 34 7.15 22.04 6.42
C ARG A 34 7.80 22.42 7.74
N SER A 35 7.75 23.71 8.12
CA SER A 35 8.26 24.18 9.41
C SER A 35 7.58 23.48 10.59
N LYS A 36 6.25 23.43 10.58
CA LYS A 36 5.48 22.75 11.65
C LYS A 36 5.77 21.25 11.71
N PHE A 37 5.93 20.62 10.56
CA PHE A 37 6.26 19.21 10.50
C PHE A 37 7.66 18.92 11.05
N TYR A 38 8.67 19.72 10.68
CA TYR A 38 10.02 19.62 11.24
C TYR A 38 10.03 19.72 12.76
N ASP A 39 9.32 20.70 13.32
CA ASP A 39 9.23 20.87 14.77
C ASP A 39 8.56 19.65 15.43
N SER A 40 7.55 19.07 14.80
CA SER A 40 6.89 17.86 15.31
C SER A 40 7.79 16.61 15.25
N LEU A 41 8.64 16.49 14.22
CA LEU A 41 9.59 15.38 14.10
C LEU A 41 10.60 15.35 15.23
N LEU A 42 11.15 16.52 15.59
CA LEU A 42 12.16 16.64 16.65
C LEU A 42 11.58 16.37 18.05
N THR A 43 10.26 16.44 18.22
CA THR A 43 9.59 16.10 19.49
C THR A 43 9.16 14.65 19.59
N THR A 44 9.25 13.88 18.50
CA THR A 44 8.79 12.48 18.44
C THR A 44 9.88 11.54 18.95
N ASP A 45 9.65 10.89 20.08
CA ASP A 45 10.57 9.89 20.68
C ASP A 45 10.94 8.77 19.70
N ARG A 46 10.02 8.40 18.82
CA ARG A 46 10.21 7.35 17.81
C ARG A 46 11.39 7.64 16.88
N LEU A 47 11.60 8.89 16.46
CA LEU A 47 12.70 9.28 15.60
C LEU A 47 13.98 9.48 16.43
N ARG A 48 13.87 10.23 17.53
CA ARG A 48 15.01 10.57 18.39
C ARG A 48 15.69 9.36 19.03
N SER A 49 14.95 8.28 19.26
CA SER A 49 15.54 7.04 19.80
C SER A 49 16.41 6.28 18.81
N LYS A 50 16.30 6.54 17.50
CA LYS A 50 16.96 5.75 16.45
C LYS A 50 18.03 6.49 15.67
N VAL A 51 17.81 7.79 15.42
CA VAL A 51 18.72 8.58 14.58
C VAL A 51 18.92 9.99 15.11
N ASP A 52 20.09 10.56 14.80
CA ASP A 52 20.36 11.99 14.89
C ASP A 52 20.15 12.61 13.51
N VAL A 53 19.51 13.79 13.48
CA VAL A 53 19.26 14.58 12.29
C VAL A 53 20.50 15.43 12.01
N LEU A 54 21.06 15.34 10.80
CA LEU A 54 22.29 16.03 10.37
C LEU A 54 21.98 17.09 9.28
N PHE A 55 20.83 17.73 9.36
CA PHE A 55 20.40 18.82 8.48
C PHE A 55 19.62 19.86 9.28
N THR A 56 19.56 21.10 8.75
CA THR A 56 18.90 22.21 9.43
C THR A 56 17.40 22.28 9.10
N LYS A 57 16.69 23.07 9.89
CA LYS A 57 15.28 23.36 9.64
C LYS A 57 15.08 24.10 8.30
N GLU A 58 16.00 25.00 7.99
CA GLU A 58 16.00 25.80 6.78
C GLU A 58 16.18 24.91 5.55
N GLU A 59 17.13 23.99 5.55
CA GLU A 59 17.31 23.01 4.49
C GLU A 59 16.05 22.16 4.27
N TYR A 60 15.41 21.73 5.35
CA TYR A 60 14.16 20.98 5.24
C TYR A 60 13.00 21.79 4.68
N ILE A 61 12.85 23.05 5.11
CA ILE A 61 11.79 23.94 4.62
C ILE A 61 11.93 24.19 3.12
N GLU A 62 13.15 24.39 2.63
CA GLU A 62 13.37 24.62 1.20
C GLU A 62 13.17 23.34 0.36
N CYS A 63 13.72 22.22 0.77
CA CYS A 63 13.73 20.99 -0.02
C CYS A 63 12.47 20.10 0.18
N GLY A 64 11.94 20.04 1.41
CA GLY A 64 10.75 19.24 1.78
C GLY A 64 11.04 17.74 1.92
N TYR A 65 10.00 16.99 2.26
CA TYR A 65 10.09 15.60 2.70
C TYR A 65 10.44 14.58 1.61
N TYR A 66 10.37 14.93 0.33
CA TYR A 66 10.81 14.05 -0.77
C TYR A 66 12.34 14.09 -0.99
N THR A 67 13.03 15.00 -0.34
CA THR A 67 14.49 15.11 -0.44
C THR A 67 15.15 14.16 0.54
N SER A 68 16.25 13.54 0.10
CA SER A 68 17.09 12.74 0.98
C SER A 68 17.92 13.63 1.88
N PHE A 69 17.79 13.46 3.19
CA PHE A 69 18.56 14.15 4.21
C PHE A 69 19.54 13.21 4.88
N LYS A 70 20.57 13.78 5.49
CA LYS A 70 21.62 13.04 6.18
C LYS A 70 21.23 12.77 7.62
N PHE A 71 21.36 11.52 8.04
CA PHE A 71 21.11 11.04 9.40
C PHE A 71 22.32 10.30 9.93
N ARG A 72 22.45 10.23 11.27
CA ARG A 72 23.40 9.36 11.95
C ARG A 72 22.66 8.35 12.80
N CYS A 73 22.98 7.07 12.61
CA CYS A 73 22.39 5.99 13.38
C CYS A 73 22.89 6.00 14.82
N LYS A 74 22.00 5.99 15.81
CA LYS A 74 22.39 5.94 17.24
C LYS A 74 22.92 4.58 17.67
N THR A 75 22.64 3.51 16.92
CA THR A 75 23.10 2.15 17.25
C THR A 75 24.54 1.90 16.77
N CYS A 76 24.90 2.32 15.54
CA CYS A 76 26.19 1.99 14.92
C CYS A 76 26.97 3.22 14.45
N SER A 77 26.48 4.43 14.71
CA SER A 77 27.07 5.73 14.32
C SER A 77 27.28 5.94 12.81
N THR A 78 26.79 5.03 11.97
CA THR A 78 26.87 5.19 10.50
C THR A 78 26.02 6.38 10.06
N GLU A 79 26.60 7.24 9.22
CA GLU A 79 25.88 8.29 8.52
C GLU A 79 25.29 7.75 7.23
N PHE A 80 24.03 8.10 6.95
CA PHE A 80 23.31 7.62 5.78
C PHE A 80 22.29 8.66 5.29
N LEU A 81 21.83 8.50 4.06
CA LEU A 81 20.80 9.34 3.46
C LEU A 81 19.46 8.61 3.47
N ASP A 82 18.40 9.30 3.87
CA ASP A 82 17.01 8.82 3.80
C ASP A 82 16.04 10.01 3.71
N CYS A 83 14.77 9.77 3.44
CA CYS A 83 13.74 10.80 3.40
C CYS A 83 12.78 10.69 4.60
N LEU A 84 12.04 11.78 4.86
CA LEU A 84 11.07 11.89 5.98
C LEU A 84 9.62 11.80 5.51
N GLU A 85 9.36 11.04 4.45
CA GLU A 85 8.03 10.94 3.89
C GLU A 85 7.06 10.22 4.85
N ASP A 86 5.85 10.75 4.96
CA ASP A 86 4.76 10.21 5.79
C ASP A 86 5.10 10.02 7.29
N GLY A 87 6.16 10.67 7.80
CA GLY A 87 6.61 10.54 9.18
C GLY A 87 7.28 9.20 9.49
N ASP A 88 7.74 8.50 8.47
CA ASP A 88 8.52 7.27 8.62
C ASP A 88 9.89 7.57 9.28
N VAL A 89 10.33 6.66 10.15
CA VAL A 89 11.64 6.78 10.80
C VAL A 89 12.72 6.33 9.84
N PRO A 90 13.73 7.16 9.57
CA PRO A 90 14.86 6.79 8.72
C PRO A 90 15.58 5.54 9.19
N VAL A 91 16.01 4.70 8.26
CA VAL A 91 16.54 3.37 8.57
C VAL A 91 17.99 3.21 8.13
N CYS A 92 18.84 2.97 9.12
CA CYS A 92 20.24 2.75 8.89
C CYS A 92 20.53 1.49 8.04
N PRO A 93 21.20 1.61 6.89
CA PRO A 93 21.51 0.46 6.03
C PRO A 93 22.52 -0.51 6.64
N THR A 94 23.37 -0.05 7.57
CA THR A 94 24.36 -0.88 8.25
C THR A 94 23.72 -1.77 9.32
N CYS A 95 22.80 -1.22 10.13
CA CYS A 95 22.07 -1.99 11.14
C CYS A 95 20.99 -2.89 10.52
N ASN A 96 20.55 -2.55 9.32
CA ASN A 96 19.51 -3.27 8.58
C ASN A 96 20.09 -3.83 7.29
N LYS A 97 20.95 -4.85 7.39
CA LYS A 97 21.48 -5.63 6.25
C LYS A 97 20.33 -6.43 5.62
N LEU A 98 19.83 -5.98 4.49
CA LEU A 98 18.46 -6.21 4.06
C LEU A 98 18.20 -7.47 3.23
N SER A 99 19.13 -8.08 2.53
CA SER A 99 18.77 -9.11 1.54
C SER A 99 18.70 -10.54 2.08
N SER A 100 19.63 -10.95 2.95
CA SER A 100 19.57 -12.28 3.57
C SER A 100 18.68 -12.33 4.81
N THR A 101 18.48 -11.18 5.46
CA THR A 101 17.74 -11.04 6.71
C THR A 101 16.24 -11.11 6.48
N PHE A 102 15.72 -10.50 5.39
CA PHE A 102 14.28 -10.45 5.10
C PHE A 102 13.68 -11.86 4.87
N GLN A 103 14.26 -12.66 4.00
CA GLN A 103 13.80 -14.03 3.75
C GLN A 103 13.93 -14.90 5.02
N THR A 104 15.01 -14.72 5.77
CA THR A 104 15.24 -15.43 7.03
C THR A 104 14.19 -15.05 8.08
N GLU A 105 13.89 -13.78 8.25
CA GLU A 105 12.84 -13.33 9.19
C GLU A 105 11.45 -13.86 8.81
N VAL A 106 11.10 -13.92 7.51
CA VAL A 106 9.84 -14.53 7.06
C VAL A 106 9.82 -16.03 7.35
N TYR A 107 10.92 -16.72 7.07
CA TYR A 107 11.06 -18.14 7.37
C TYR A 107 10.91 -18.43 8.87
N ASP A 108 11.67 -17.73 9.71
CA ASP A 108 11.64 -17.90 11.18
C ASP A 108 10.24 -17.63 11.73
N PHE A 109 9.56 -16.62 11.18
CA PHE A 109 8.17 -16.35 11.54
C PHE A 109 7.24 -17.53 11.19
N ILE A 110 7.37 -18.14 10.01
CA ILE A 110 6.53 -19.28 9.61
C ILE A 110 6.81 -20.49 10.48
N VAL A 111 8.09 -20.78 10.76
CA VAL A 111 8.49 -21.86 11.66
C VAL A 111 7.94 -21.64 13.07
N SER A 112 7.94 -20.39 13.54
CA SER A 112 7.37 -20.05 14.87
C SER A 112 5.86 -20.31 14.99
N LEU A 113 5.17 -20.52 13.87
CA LEU A 113 3.75 -20.90 13.83
C LEU A 113 3.55 -22.44 13.90
N ASN A 114 4.61 -23.21 14.13
CA ASN A 114 4.62 -24.67 14.10
C ASN A 114 4.17 -25.25 12.74
N ILE A 115 4.50 -24.56 11.66
CA ILE A 115 4.25 -25.00 10.29
C ILE A 115 5.54 -25.62 9.75
N THR A 116 5.53 -26.90 9.52
CA THR A 116 6.66 -27.69 9.01
C THR A 116 6.13 -28.79 8.08
N PRO A 117 6.89 -29.22 7.05
CA PRO A 117 8.18 -28.66 6.63
C PRO A 117 8.06 -27.34 5.86
N VAL A 118 9.11 -26.50 5.96
CA VAL A 118 9.30 -25.29 5.15
C VAL A 118 10.61 -25.45 4.38
N GLU A 119 10.52 -25.64 3.09
CA GLU A 119 11.66 -25.78 2.20
C GLU A 119 12.13 -24.38 1.72
N LYS A 120 13.45 -24.17 1.65
CA LYS A 120 14.04 -22.92 1.17
C LYS A 120 14.65 -23.11 -0.23
N ASN A 121 14.57 -22.04 -1.06
CA ASN A 121 15.27 -21.94 -2.35
C ASN A 121 14.99 -23.12 -3.28
N VAL A 122 13.69 -23.44 -3.44
CA VAL A 122 13.24 -24.63 -4.19
C VAL A 122 13.20 -24.34 -5.69
N ARG A 123 14.01 -25.05 -6.47
CA ARG A 123 14.10 -24.93 -7.94
C ARG A 123 13.39 -26.05 -8.71
N THR A 124 13.04 -27.13 -8.04
CA THR A 124 12.46 -28.32 -8.67
C THR A 124 11.04 -28.13 -9.18
N ILE A 125 10.31 -27.18 -8.63
CA ILE A 125 8.87 -26.97 -8.91
C ILE A 125 8.65 -26.18 -10.20
N ILE A 126 9.36 -25.05 -10.36
CA ILE A 126 9.17 -24.12 -11.50
C ILE A 126 10.50 -23.83 -12.23
N ASN A 127 11.33 -24.86 -12.40
CA ASN A 127 12.63 -24.76 -13.08
C ASN A 127 12.53 -23.97 -14.40
N PRO A 128 13.47 -23.00 -14.68
CA PRO A 128 14.69 -22.70 -13.94
C PRO A 128 14.51 -21.69 -12.78
N LEU A 129 13.30 -21.24 -12.50
CA LEU A 129 13.04 -20.28 -11.44
C LEU A 129 13.07 -20.93 -10.06
N GLU A 130 13.48 -20.16 -9.05
CA GLU A 130 13.52 -20.55 -7.65
C GLU A 130 12.29 -20.04 -6.93
N ILE A 131 11.81 -20.77 -5.93
CA ILE A 131 10.82 -20.36 -4.92
C ILE A 131 11.57 -20.16 -3.62
N ASP A 132 11.46 -18.99 -3.01
CA ASP A 132 12.19 -18.68 -1.77
C ASP A 132 11.79 -19.58 -0.60
N LEU A 133 10.47 -19.75 -0.35
CA LEU A 133 9.95 -20.62 0.69
C LEU A 133 8.78 -21.45 0.14
N TYR A 134 8.78 -22.75 0.41
CA TYR A 134 7.72 -23.66 0.00
C TYR A 134 7.20 -24.51 1.17
N LEU A 135 5.89 -24.49 1.35
CA LEU A 135 5.14 -25.25 2.35
C LEU A 135 4.37 -26.34 1.60
N SER A 136 4.98 -27.51 1.44
CA SER A 136 4.49 -28.60 0.58
C SER A 136 3.11 -29.10 1.00
N GLU A 137 2.88 -29.33 2.30
CA GLU A 137 1.58 -29.78 2.83
C GLU A 137 0.44 -28.78 2.61
N LYS A 138 0.76 -27.49 2.52
CA LYS A 138 -0.22 -26.40 2.30
C LYS A 138 -0.35 -26.03 0.83
N LYS A 139 0.48 -26.60 -0.06
CA LYS A 139 0.63 -26.17 -1.46
C LYS A 139 0.76 -24.64 -1.57
N LEU A 140 1.53 -24.05 -0.66
CA LEU A 140 1.76 -22.62 -0.54
C LEU A 140 3.23 -22.29 -0.77
N ALA A 141 3.50 -21.39 -1.69
CA ALA A 141 4.80 -20.82 -1.93
C ALA A 141 4.82 -19.34 -1.51
N ILE A 142 5.95 -18.86 -1.04
CA ILE A 142 6.16 -17.48 -0.63
C ILE A 142 7.41 -16.95 -1.33
N GLU A 143 7.27 -15.80 -1.92
CA GLU A 143 8.33 -15.04 -2.56
C GLU A 143 8.64 -13.79 -1.76
N CYS A 144 9.89 -13.61 -1.39
CA CYS A 144 10.42 -12.48 -0.64
C CYS A 144 11.07 -11.48 -1.59
N ASN A 145 10.27 -10.56 -2.13
CA ASN A 145 10.73 -9.63 -3.18
C ASN A 145 11.49 -8.45 -2.56
N GLY A 146 12.83 -8.57 -2.47
CA GLY A 146 13.70 -7.45 -2.17
C GLY A 146 13.63 -6.41 -3.28
N LEU A 147 13.43 -5.13 -2.93
CA LEU A 147 13.16 -4.09 -3.93
C LEU A 147 14.28 -3.96 -4.96
N TYR A 148 15.52 -3.94 -4.51
CA TYR A 148 16.69 -3.82 -5.39
C TYR A 148 16.77 -4.98 -6.41
N TRP A 149 16.67 -6.23 -5.92
CA TRP A 149 16.87 -7.43 -6.74
C TRP A 149 15.67 -7.79 -7.62
N HIS A 150 14.51 -7.21 -7.34
CA HIS A 150 13.28 -7.40 -8.11
C HIS A 150 12.87 -6.18 -8.93
N GLY A 151 13.70 -5.11 -8.95
CA GLY A 151 13.53 -3.94 -9.81
C GLY A 151 13.77 -4.23 -11.27
N GLU A 152 13.25 -3.34 -12.13
CA GLU A 152 13.38 -3.47 -13.59
C GLU A 152 14.81 -3.21 -14.06
N ILE A 153 15.48 -2.19 -13.51
CA ILE A 153 16.85 -1.83 -13.87
C ILE A 153 17.84 -2.68 -13.07
N ASN A 154 17.80 -2.55 -11.75
CA ASN A 154 18.82 -3.16 -10.88
C ASN A 154 18.71 -4.69 -10.87
N GLY A 155 17.52 -5.24 -10.83
CA GLY A 155 17.26 -6.68 -10.79
C GLY A 155 17.05 -7.31 -12.16
N ASN A 156 17.01 -6.50 -13.24
CA ASN A 156 16.69 -6.93 -14.61
C ASN A 156 15.39 -7.76 -14.68
N LYS A 157 14.34 -7.30 -13.95
CA LYS A 157 13.05 -7.99 -13.90
C LYS A 157 12.03 -7.32 -14.82
N SER A 158 11.61 -8.04 -15.85
CA SER A 158 10.61 -7.57 -16.81
C SER A 158 9.23 -7.38 -16.16
N ARG A 159 8.37 -6.62 -16.83
CA ARG A 159 6.98 -6.36 -16.43
C ARG A 159 6.21 -7.61 -15.95
N ASN A 160 6.41 -8.72 -16.60
CA ASN A 160 5.64 -9.94 -16.35
C ASN A 160 6.36 -10.94 -15.43
N TYR A 161 7.52 -10.59 -14.87
CA TYR A 161 8.33 -11.54 -14.10
C TYR A 161 7.56 -12.17 -12.94
N HIS A 162 6.98 -11.36 -12.04
CA HIS A 162 6.22 -11.86 -10.89
C HIS A 162 4.91 -12.55 -11.31
N LEU A 163 4.24 -12.02 -12.34
CA LEU A 163 3.03 -12.64 -12.89
C LEU A 163 3.33 -14.03 -13.49
N ASN A 164 4.39 -14.16 -14.29
CA ASN A 164 4.77 -15.44 -14.88
C ASN A 164 5.10 -16.48 -13.80
N LYS A 165 5.84 -16.09 -12.79
CA LYS A 165 6.18 -16.95 -11.66
C LYS A 165 4.92 -17.43 -10.92
N THR A 166 3.97 -16.50 -10.68
CA THR A 166 2.66 -16.84 -10.11
C THR A 166 1.91 -17.85 -10.98
N GLN A 167 1.86 -17.63 -12.29
CA GLN A 167 1.14 -18.53 -13.22
C GLN A 167 1.78 -19.92 -13.31
N LEU A 168 3.11 -20.00 -13.24
CA LEU A 168 3.81 -21.30 -13.21
C LEU A 168 3.45 -22.09 -11.94
N CYS A 169 3.39 -21.44 -10.78
CA CYS A 169 2.94 -22.07 -9.55
C CYS A 169 1.46 -22.49 -9.62
N GLU A 170 0.58 -21.61 -10.12
CA GLU A 170 -0.85 -21.90 -10.29
C GLU A 170 -1.08 -23.13 -11.18
N LYS A 171 -0.32 -23.29 -12.28
CA LYS A 171 -0.38 -24.49 -13.16
C LYS A 171 -0.01 -25.80 -12.43
N LYS A 172 0.76 -25.71 -11.35
CA LYS A 172 1.13 -26.84 -10.48
C LYS A 172 0.17 -27.02 -9.29
N GLY A 173 -0.92 -26.23 -9.23
CA GLY A 173 -1.85 -26.22 -8.11
C GLY A 173 -1.27 -25.62 -6.82
N ILE A 174 -0.21 -24.84 -6.93
CA ILE A 174 0.48 -24.17 -5.84
C ILE A 174 0.06 -22.69 -5.82
N ARG A 175 -0.34 -22.22 -4.66
CA ARG A 175 -0.59 -20.80 -4.42
C ARG A 175 0.72 -20.09 -4.13
N LEU A 176 1.09 -19.09 -4.93
CA LEU A 176 2.24 -18.23 -4.66
C LEU A 176 1.77 -16.89 -4.09
N ILE A 177 2.34 -16.48 -2.97
CA ILE A 177 2.18 -15.15 -2.41
C ILE A 177 3.48 -14.38 -2.53
N HIS A 178 3.38 -13.07 -2.82
CA HIS A 178 4.53 -12.19 -2.95
C HIS A 178 4.52 -11.17 -1.81
N ILE A 179 5.56 -11.20 -0.99
CA ILE A 179 5.80 -10.22 0.07
C ILE A 179 6.89 -9.27 -0.44
N PHE A 180 6.58 -7.99 -0.54
CA PHE A 180 7.60 -7.00 -0.86
C PHE A 180 8.30 -6.53 0.41
N GLU A 181 9.58 -6.23 0.29
CA GLU A 181 10.45 -5.84 1.39
C GLU A 181 9.90 -4.68 2.22
N ASP A 182 9.38 -3.64 1.57
CA ASP A 182 8.76 -2.49 2.24
C ASP A 182 7.51 -2.86 3.06
N GLU A 183 6.71 -3.82 2.58
CA GLU A 183 5.56 -4.32 3.34
C GLU A 183 6.00 -5.03 4.61
N TRP A 184 7.04 -5.87 4.53
CA TRP A 184 7.60 -6.52 5.71
C TRP A 184 8.22 -5.53 6.67
N ARG A 185 8.88 -4.51 6.16
CA ARG A 185 9.57 -3.50 6.97
C ARG A 185 8.60 -2.56 7.70
N PHE A 186 7.61 -2.01 6.98
CA PHE A 186 6.75 -0.95 7.50
C PHE A 186 5.38 -1.42 7.95
N LYS A 187 4.94 -2.62 7.52
CA LYS A 187 3.63 -3.20 7.79
C LYS A 187 3.73 -4.64 8.27
N LYS A 188 4.81 -4.96 9.01
CA LYS A 188 5.14 -6.33 9.45
C LYS A 188 3.98 -7.05 10.12
N ASP A 189 3.26 -6.38 11.02
CA ASP A 189 2.14 -6.98 11.75
C ASP A 189 0.95 -7.32 10.84
N ILE A 190 0.68 -6.47 9.84
CA ILE A 190 -0.36 -6.74 8.85
C ILE A 190 0.03 -7.95 7.99
N VAL A 191 1.30 -8.00 7.52
CA VAL A 191 1.82 -9.13 6.74
C VAL A 191 1.74 -10.43 7.55
N LYS A 192 2.22 -10.42 8.79
CA LYS A 192 2.16 -11.57 9.70
C LYS A 192 0.73 -12.04 9.95
N SER A 193 -0.20 -11.12 10.17
CA SER A 193 -1.63 -11.43 10.35
C SER A 193 -2.23 -12.08 9.10
N ARG A 194 -1.88 -11.59 7.91
CA ARG A 194 -2.33 -12.18 6.64
C ARG A 194 -1.77 -13.58 6.41
N ILE A 195 -0.49 -13.81 6.72
CA ILE A 195 0.13 -15.14 6.66
C ILE A 195 -0.59 -16.10 7.62
N ARG A 196 -0.84 -15.69 8.87
CA ARG A 196 -1.63 -16.51 9.83
C ARG A 196 -3.01 -16.87 9.28
N SER A 197 -3.69 -15.89 8.66
CA SER A 197 -5.01 -16.12 8.06
C SER A 197 -4.96 -17.11 6.88
N ILE A 198 -3.95 -17.01 6.01
CA ILE A 198 -3.75 -17.92 4.88
C ILE A 198 -3.45 -19.33 5.38
N LEU A 199 -2.67 -19.47 6.45
CA LEU A 199 -2.31 -20.75 7.06
C LEU A 199 -3.39 -21.31 8.00
N SER A 200 -4.49 -20.56 8.22
CA SER A 200 -5.58 -20.92 9.14
C SER A 200 -5.14 -21.06 10.61
N VAL A 201 -4.13 -20.28 11.03
CA VAL A 201 -3.58 -20.25 12.41
C VAL A 201 -3.81 -18.88 13.08
N THR A 202 -4.96 -18.28 12.85
CA THR A 202 -5.35 -17.03 13.51
C THR A 202 -5.57 -17.23 15.00
N THR A 203 -5.12 -16.26 15.82
CA THR A 203 -5.18 -16.39 17.29
C THR A 203 -6.57 -16.19 17.85
N ASN A 204 -7.39 -15.35 17.22
CA ASN A 204 -8.72 -15.01 17.71
C ASN A 204 -9.79 -15.36 16.67
N THR A 205 -10.93 -15.85 17.12
CA THR A 205 -12.10 -16.12 16.27
C THR A 205 -13.33 -15.48 16.87
N THR A 206 -14.05 -14.73 16.03
CA THR A 206 -15.34 -14.11 16.36
C THR A 206 -16.37 -14.49 15.29
N PHE A 207 -17.61 -14.66 15.69
CA PHE A 207 -18.70 -14.96 14.76
C PHE A 207 -19.49 -13.69 14.44
N ALA A 208 -19.69 -13.38 13.18
CA ALA A 208 -20.42 -12.20 12.74
C ALA A 208 -21.86 -12.13 13.32
N ARG A 209 -22.50 -13.27 13.62
CA ARG A 209 -23.81 -13.30 14.28
C ARG A 209 -23.85 -12.61 15.65
N LYS A 210 -22.71 -12.55 16.34
CA LYS A 210 -22.56 -11.87 17.63
C LYS A 210 -22.22 -10.39 17.51
N CYS A 211 -21.98 -9.89 16.29
CA CYS A 211 -21.61 -8.50 16.03
C CYS A 211 -22.80 -7.75 15.45
N GLU A 212 -22.90 -6.48 15.71
CA GLU A 212 -23.82 -5.54 15.05
C GLU A 212 -23.14 -4.79 13.91
N ILE A 213 -23.94 -4.32 12.95
CA ILE A 213 -23.44 -3.49 11.84
C ILE A 213 -23.71 -2.02 12.18
N ARG A 214 -22.67 -1.19 12.04
CA ARG A 214 -22.79 0.26 12.16
C ARG A 214 -22.08 0.93 10.99
N GLU A 215 -22.55 2.11 10.60
CA GLU A 215 -21.77 3.00 9.73
C GLU A 215 -20.54 3.51 10.51
N VAL A 216 -19.42 3.66 9.79
CA VAL A 216 -18.14 4.06 10.39
C VAL A 216 -17.74 5.41 9.85
N ASP A 217 -17.41 6.34 10.72
CA ASP A 217 -16.92 7.65 10.33
C ASP A 217 -15.54 7.57 9.63
N VAL A 218 -15.18 8.66 8.94
CA VAL A 218 -13.95 8.71 8.13
C VAL A 218 -12.69 8.52 8.98
N LYS A 219 -12.64 9.10 10.17
CA LYS A 219 -11.45 9.04 11.06
C LYS A 219 -11.24 7.62 11.57
N THR A 220 -12.29 7.00 12.10
CA THR A 220 -12.27 5.61 12.60
C THR A 220 -11.94 4.64 11.48
N SER A 221 -12.56 4.78 10.30
CA SER A 221 -12.28 3.95 9.13
C SER A 221 -10.83 4.08 8.67
N THR A 222 -10.31 5.31 8.58
CA THR A 222 -8.92 5.57 8.20
C THR A 222 -7.96 4.89 9.16
N ASN A 223 -8.13 5.08 10.46
CA ASN A 223 -7.28 4.47 11.48
C ASN A 223 -7.33 2.93 11.40
N PHE A 224 -8.54 2.37 11.27
CA PHE A 224 -8.71 0.92 11.17
C PHE A 224 -8.01 0.34 9.93
N LEU A 225 -8.18 0.97 8.76
CA LEU A 225 -7.54 0.52 7.52
C LEU A 225 -6.02 0.68 7.55
N MET A 226 -5.50 1.76 8.14
CA MET A 226 -4.04 1.94 8.28
C MET A 226 -3.40 0.87 9.17
N CYS A 227 -4.11 0.41 10.20
CA CYS A 227 -3.61 -0.62 11.10
C CYS A 227 -3.84 -2.05 10.62
N ASN A 228 -4.83 -2.30 9.73
CA ASN A 228 -5.28 -3.65 9.44
C ASN A 228 -5.25 -4.03 7.95
N HIS A 229 -5.02 -3.08 7.02
CA HIS A 229 -5.04 -3.34 5.59
C HIS A 229 -3.74 -2.90 4.90
N LEU A 230 -3.13 -3.75 4.06
CA LEU A 230 -1.86 -3.46 3.38
C LEU A 230 -1.89 -2.17 2.54
N GLN A 231 -2.98 -1.90 1.85
CA GLN A 231 -3.13 -0.69 1.04
C GLN A 231 -3.59 0.53 1.85
N GLY A 232 -3.87 0.37 3.16
CA GLY A 232 -4.30 1.46 4.04
C GLY A 232 -5.64 2.09 3.65
N LYS A 233 -5.78 3.39 3.99
CA LYS A 233 -7.00 4.18 3.78
C LYS A 233 -7.48 4.21 2.33
N ASP A 234 -8.76 4.48 2.15
CA ASP A 234 -9.40 4.70 0.85
C ASP A 234 -10.32 5.95 0.87
N ASN A 235 -10.86 6.30 -0.30
CA ASN A 235 -11.78 7.43 -0.49
C ASN A 235 -13.24 6.94 -0.66
N SER A 236 -13.62 5.85 0.01
CA SER A 236 -14.97 5.31 -0.03
C SER A 236 -16.01 6.28 0.54
N SER A 237 -17.21 6.30 -0.04
CA SER A 237 -18.34 7.06 0.48
C SER A 237 -19.13 6.31 1.54
N ILE A 238 -19.12 4.97 1.50
CA ILE A 238 -19.88 4.10 2.40
C ILE A 238 -18.90 3.20 3.14
N LYS A 239 -18.99 3.18 4.45
CA LYS A 239 -18.10 2.44 5.35
C LYS A 239 -18.93 1.68 6.37
N LEU A 240 -18.95 0.36 6.27
CA LEU A 240 -19.74 -0.52 7.13
C LEU A 240 -18.83 -1.35 8.02
N GLY A 241 -18.99 -1.22 9.33
CA GLY A 241 -18.23 -1.94 10.34
C GLY A 241 -19.05 -3.00 11.05
N LEU A 242 -18.40 -4.11 11.39
CA LEU A 242 -18.90 -5.09 12.34
C LEU A 242 -18.33 -4.78 13.71
N TYR A 243 -19.18 -4.47 14.66
CA TYR A 243 -18.83 -4.20 16.06
C TYR A 243 -19.23 -5.37 16.95
N CYS A 244 -18.29 -5.86 17.75
CA CYS A 244 -18.53 -6.87 18.78
C CYS A 244 -18.06 -6.28 20.11
N ASN A 245 -18.95 -6.21 21.10
CA ASN A 245 -18.68 -5.56 22.40
C ASN A 245 -18.12 -4.12 22.24
N ASN A 246 -18.73 -3.34 21.35
CA ASN A 246 -18.32 -1.97 21.00
C ASN A 246 -16.94 -1.85 20.31
N GLU A 247 -16.26 -2.94 20.01
CA GLU A 247 -15.01 -2.93 19.26
C GLU A 247 -15.25 -3.22 17.77
N LEU A 248 -14.61 -2.43 16.89
CA LEU A 248 -14.65 -2.62 15.45
C LEU A 248 -13.79 -3.84 15.06
N MET A 249 -14.44 -4.91 14.62
CA MET A 249 -13.81 -6.20 14.29
C MET A 249 -13.56 -6.40 12.81
N SER A 250 -14.41 -5.86 11.94
CA SER A 250 -14.23 -5.90 10.48
C SER A 250 -14.81 -4.64 9.85
N LEU A 251 -14.21 -4.25 8.74
CA LEU A 251 -14.65 -3.09 7.95
C LEU A 251 -14.76 -3.49 6.48
N MET A 252 -15.84 -3.06 5.83
CA MET A 252 -16.05 -3.16 4.39
C MET A 252 -16.43 -1.79 3.85
N THR A 253 -15.77 -1.37 2.76
CA THR A 253 -15.94 -0.03 2.20
C THR A 253 -16.38 -0.07 0.76
N PHE A 254 -17.28 0.86 0.38
CA PHE A 254 -17.84 0.97 -0.95
C PHE A 254 -17.80 2.40 -1.46
N GLY A 255 -17.78 2.55 -2.76
CA GLY A 255 -17.83 3.85 -3.42
C GLY A 255 -18.22 3.75 -4.88
N LYS A 256 -18.19 4.90 -5.57
CA LYS A 256 -18.35 4.96 -7.02
C LYS A 256 -17.22 4.22 -7.71
N LEU A 257 -17.43 3.79 -8.95
CA LEU A 257 -16.40 3.16 -9.76
C LEU A 257 -15.22 4.12 -9.93
N ARG A 258 -13.99 3.61 -9.73
CA ARG A 258 -12.78 4.43 -9.83
C ARG A 258 -12.43 4.70 -11.30
N THR A 259 -12.46 5.96 -11.70
CA THR A 259 -12.06 6.43 -13.04
C THR A 259 -10.60 6.12 -13.34
N ALA A 260 -9.74 6.12 -12.33
CA ALA A 260 -8.33 5.72 -12.44
C ALA A 260 -8.11 4.28 -12.94
N LEU A 261 -9.14 3.43 -12.88
CA LEU A 261 -9.13 2.07 -13.44
C LEU A 261 -9.83 1.99 -14.81
N GLY A 262 -10.07 3.13 -15.47
CA GLY A 262 -10.74 3.20 -16.75
C GLY A 262 -12.26 2.98 -16.69
N ASN A 263 -12.85 3.07 -15.49
CA ASN A 263 -14.29 2.91 -15.33
C ASN A 263 -15.02 4.27 -15.46
N THR A 264 -16.23 4.25 -16.00
CA THR A 264 -17.19 5.35 -15.94
C THR A 264 -18.20 5.11 -14.84
N SER A 265 -18.69 6.19 -14.20
CA SER A 265 -19.73 6.06 -13.18
C SER A 265 -21.03 5.59 -13.83
N VAL A 266 -21.63 4.53 -13.29
CA VAL A 266 -22.91 3.97 -13.72
C VAL A 266 -23.86 4.01 -12.53
N PRO A 267 -25.12 4.44 -12.72
CA PRO A 267 -26.12 4.44 -11.64
C PRO A 267 -26.25 3.06 -10.99
N ASN A 268 -26.46 3.04 -9.68
CA ASN A 268 -26.63 1.83 -8.87
C ASN A 268 -25.50 0.78 -9.03
N THR A 269 -24.34 1.19 -9.56
CA THR A 269 -23.15 0.35 -9.65
C THR A 269 -22.08 0.86 -8.68
N TYR A 270 -21.61 -0.03 -7.82
CA TYR A 270 -20.66 0.30 -6.76
C TYR A 270 -19.39 -0.52 -6.91
N GLU A 271 -18.29 0.03 -6.39
CA GLU A 271 -17.06 -0.72 -6.22
C GLU A 271 -16.84 -0.99 -4.73
N MET A 272 -16.60 -2.25 -4.36
CA MET A 272 -16.11 -2.62 -3.05
C MET A 272 -14.60 -2.37 -3.01
N TYR A 273 -14.17 -1.34 -2.28
CA TYR A 273 -12.77 -0.89 -2.25
C TYR A 273 -11.91 -1.73 -1.32
N ARG A 274 -12.39 -1.98 -0.09
CA ARG A 274 -11.64 -2.70 0.95
C ARG A 274 -12.54 -3.62 1.74
N PHE A 275 -11.96 -4.72 2.17
CA PHE A 275 -12.46 -5.55 3.25
C PHE A 275 -11.30 -6.05 4.07
N CYS A 276 -11.33 -5.84 5.38
CA CYS A 276 -10.38 -6.43 6.32
C CYS A 276 -11.03 -6.64 7.69
N SER A 277 -10.43 -7.55 8.45
CA SER A 277 -10.71 -7.73 9.87
C SER A 277 -9.54 -7.19 10.71
N LYS A 278 -9.78 -6.98 12.00
CA LYS A 278 -8.76 -6.65 12.98
C LYS A 278 -7.63 -7.67 12.92
N LEU A 279 -6.38 -7.21 13.12
CA LEU A 279 -5.20 -8.08 13.08
C LEU A 279 -5.39 -9.34 13.94
N ASN A 280 -4.89 -10.45 13.44
CA ASN A 280 -4.91 -11.76 14.09
C ASN A 280 -6.31 -12.27 14.47
N THR A 281 -7.36 -11.73 13.85
CA THR A 281 -8.75 -12.11 14.13
C THR A 281 -9.44 -12.63 12.87
N SER A 282 -10.06 -13.79 13.00
CA SER A 282 -11.00 -14.33 12.00
C SER A 282 -12.43 -13.97 12.40
N VAL A 283 -13.15 -13.24 11.56
CA VAL A 283 -14.57 -12.92 11.77
C VAL A 283 -15.41 -13.79 10.84
N VAL A 284 -15.82 -14.95 11.34
CA VAL A 284 -16.55 -15.96 10.56
C VAL A 284 -17.90 -15.39 10.12
N GLY A 285 -18.15 -15.40 8.80
CA GLY A 285 -19.35 -14.83 8.18
C GLY A 285 -19.34 -13.29 8.06
N GLY A 286 -18.25 -12.63 8.44
CA GLY A 286 -18.16 -11.16 8.47
C GLY A 286 -18.40 -10.51 7.12
N ALA A 287 -17.69 -10.96 6.10
CA ALA A 287 -17.84 -10.44 4.74
C ALA A 287 -19.26 -10.62 4.19
N SER A 288 -19.85 -11.81 4.37
CA SER A 288 -21.19 -12.10 3.93
C SER A 288 -22.25 -11.24 4.63
N LYS A 289 -22.09 -11.03 5.95
CA LYS A 289 -23.02 -10.20 6.73
C LYS A 289 -22.99 -8.74 6.28
N LEU A 290 -21.80 -8.16 6.11
CA LEU A 290 -21.62 -6.78 5.63
C LEU A 290 -22.15 -6.59 4.21
N LEU A 291 -21.81 -7.52 3.30
CA LEU A 291 -22.27 -7.46 1.91
C LEU A 291 -23.80 -7.56 1.81
N LYS A 292 -24.42 -8.49 2.53
CA LYS A 292 -25.90 -8.61 2.56
C LYS A 292 -26.57 -7.36 3.11
N TYR A 293 -26.01 -6.75 4.14
CA TYR A 293 -26.48 -5.48 4.67
C TYR A 293 -26.39 -4.37 3.62
N PHE A 294 -25.24 -4.27 2.94
CA PHE A 294 -25.05 -3.29 1.87
C PHE A 294 -26.09 -3.46 0.77
N ILE A 295 -26.27 -4.67 0.26
CA ILE A 295 -27.24 -4.97 -0.81
C ILE A 295 -28.65 -4.54 -0.39
N ARG A 296 -29.07 -4.89 0.84
CA ARG A 296 -30.41 -4.60 1.33
C ARG A 296 -30.70 -3.11 1.53
N ASN A 297 -29.69 -2.31 1.91
CA ASN A 297 -29.93 -0.91 2.27
C ASN A 297 -29.57 0.07 1.14
N TYR A 298 -28.72 -0.32 0.20
CA TYR A 298 -28.25 0.55 -0.89
C TYR A 298 -28.72 0.12 -2.28
N HIS A 299 -29.40 -1.01 -2.40
CA HIS A 299 -30.05 -1.54 -3.61
C HIS A 299 -29.15 -1.44 -4.87
N PRO A 300 -27.89 -1.94 -4.84
CA PRO A 300 -27.05 -1.91 -6.01
C PRO A 300 -27.60 -2.86 -7.07
N SER A 301 -27.49 -2.48 -8.36
CA SER A 301 -27.70 -3.41 -9.47
C SER A 301 -26.47 -4.28 -9.72
N LYS A 302 -25.29 -3.72 -9.40
CA LYS A 302 -24.00 -4.37 -9.64
C LYS A 302 -22.95 -3.91 -8.62
N ILE A 303 -22.12 -4.86 -8.21
CA ILE A 303 -20.92 -4.56 -7.37
C ILE A 303 -19.70 -5.11 -8.09
N ILE A 304 -18.64 -4.28 -8.17
CA ILE A 304 -17.36 -4.64 -8.75
C ILE A 304 -16.31 -4.66 -7.63
N SER A 305 -15.31 -5.53 -7.72
CA SER A 305 -14.15 -5.51 -6.83
C SER A 305 -12.93 -6.08 -7.52
N TYR A 306 -11.75 -5.76 -6.94
CA TYR A 306 -10.46 -6.17 -7.46
C TYR A 306 -9.63 -6.86 -6.37
N ALA A 307 -9.25 -8.11 -6.61
CA ALA A 307 -8.35 -8.84 -5.74
C ALA A 307 -6.90 -8.63 -6.15
N ASP A 308 -6.04 -8.24 -5.22
CA ASP A 308 -4.59 -8.19 -5.42
C ASP A 308 -4.06 -9.62 -5.60
N ARG A 309 -3.58 -9.94 -6.82
CA ARG A 309 -3.17 -11.30 -7.18
C ARG A 309 -1.92 -11.75 -6.44
N ARG A 310 -1.14 -10.84 -5.89
CA ARG A 310 0.01 -11.18 -5.02
C ARG A 310 -0.40 -11.91 -3.75
N TRP A 311 -1.61 -11.65 -3.25
CA TRP A 311 -2.11 -12.14 -1.97
C TRP A 311 -3.35 -12.99 -2.07
N SER A 312 -4.12 -12.89 -3.14
CA SER A 312 -5.45 -13.49 -3.23
C SER A 312 -5.64 -14.26 -4.53
N ASN A 313 -6.17 -15.46 -4.41
CA ASN A 313 -6.69 -16.25 -5.52
C ASN A 313 -8.18 -16.02 -5.81
N GLY A 314 -8.82 -15.09 -5.07
CA GLY A 314 -10.22 -14.74 -5.28
C GLY A 314 -11.25 -15.52 -4.46
N ASN A 315 -10.84 -16.47 -3.60
CA ASN A 315 -11.77 -17.33 -2.85
C ASN A 315 -12.85 -16.56 -2.06
N LEU A 316 -12.50 -15.41 -1.46
CA LEU A 316 -13.47 -14.56 -0.76
C LEU A 316 -14.61 -14.15 -1.72
N TYR A 317 -14.26 -13.70 -2.91
CA TYR A 317 -15.25 -13.24 -3.89
C TYR A 317 -16.13 -14.37 -4.40
N THR A 318 -15.53 -15.53 -4.68
CA THR A 318 -16.27 -16.73 -5.09
C THR A 318 -17.26 -17.17 -4.00
N SER A 319 -16.84 -17.16 -2.72
CA SER A 319 -17.72 -17.50 -1.58
C SER A 319 -18.86 -16.49 -1.36
N LEU A 320 -18.72 -15.28 -1.89
CA LEU A 320 -19.74 -14.23 -1.88
C LEU A 320 -20.55 -14.16 -3.19
N ASN A 321 -20.45 -15.19 -4.05
CA ASN A 321 -21.13 -15.30 -5.35
C ASN A 321 -20.72 -14.25 -6.39
N PHE A 322 -19.55 -13.63 -6.26
CA PHE A 322 -18.97 -12.83 -7.34
C PHE A 322 -18.45 -13.73 -8.45
N ILE A 323 -18.60 -13.28 -9.68
CA ILE A 323 -18.09 -13.93 -10.88
C ILE A 323 -16.78 -13.26 -11.29
N LYS A 324 -15.73 -14.06 -11.49
CA LYS A 324 -14.46 -13.56 -12.05
C LYS A 324 -14.66 -13.16 -13.52
N LYS A 325 -14.30 -11.92 -13.88
CA LYS A 325 -14.48 -11.37 -15.23
C LYS A 325 -13.21 -11.32 -16.03
N SER A 326 -12.13 -10.82 -15.43
CA SER A 326 -10.87 -10.64 -16.14
C SER A 326 -9.67 -10.63 -15.20
N ASN A 327 -8.50 -10.77 -15.80
CA ASN A 327 -7.22 -10.54 -15.13
C ASN A 327 -6.69 -9.17 -15.55
N GLY A 328 -6.41 -8.30 -14.59
CA GLY A 328 -5.71 -7.05 -14.83
C GLY A 328 -4.22 -7.30 -15.07
N SER A 329 -3.62 -6.45 -15.91
CA SER A 329 -2.18 -6.48 -16.17
C SER A 329 -1.39 -6.06 -14.92
N PRO A 330 -0.11 -6.48 -14.83
CA PRO A 330 0.80 -5.98 -13.80
C PRO A 330 0.86 -4.45 -13.79
N ASN A 331 0.81 -3.90 -12.59
CA ASN A 331 1.03 -2.50 -12.31
C ASN A 331 2.42 -2.31 -11.71
N TYR A 332 2.94 -1.07 -11.68
CA TYR A 332 4.27 -0.80 -11.15
C TYR A 332 4.27 0.29 -10.08
N TRP A 333 5.35 0.25 -9.32
CA TRP A 333 5.64 1.14 -8.22
C TRP A 333 7.06 1.64 -8.39
N TYR A 334 7.30 2.91 -8.10
CA TYR A 334 8.63 3.49 -8.11
C TYR A 334 9.32 3.29 -6.76
N PHE A 335 10.66 3.16 -6.77
CA PHE A 335 11.51 3.11 -5.58
C PHE A 335 12.92 3.57 -5.92
N GLY A 336 13.77 3.83 -4.92
CA GLY A 336 15.22 3.93 -5.09
C GLY A 336 15.86 5.31 -5.00
N LYS A 337 15.11 6.41 -4.92
CA LYS A 337 15.74 7.71 -4.65
C LYS A 337 16.22 7.75 -3.19
N GLY A 338 17.53 7.96 -2.98
CA GLY A 338 18.10 8.25 -1.66
C GLY A 338 18.02 7.14 -0.64
N ASN A 339 18.23 5.88 -1.02
CA ASN A 339 18.10 4.70 -0.15
C ASN A 339 16.70 4.48 0.41
N SER A 340 15.67 4.98 -0.27
CA SER A 340 14.29 4.71 0.09
C SER A 340 13.97 3.24 -0.18
N TYR A 341 13.72 2.50 0.90
CA TYR A 341 13.27 1.10 0.86
C TYR A 341 11.75 1.00 0.76
N LYS A 342 11.09 2.03 0.20
CA LYS A 342 9.64 2.13 0.08
C LYS A 342 9.23 2.21 -1.38
N ARG A 343 8.12 1.58 -1.71
CA ARG A 343 7.49 1.68 -3.00
C ARG A 343 6.47 2.81 -3.02
N TYR A 344 6.50 3.56 -4.09
CA TYR A 344 5.59 4.68 -4.36
C TYR A 344 4.70 4.37 -5.55
N HIS A 345 3.42 4.53 -5.36
CA HIS A 345 2.46 4.22 -6.43
C HIS A 345 2.62 5.20 -7.60
N ARG A 346 2.64 4.69 -8.83
CA ARG A 346 2.86 5.48 -10.06
C ARG A 346 1.95 6.70 -10.20
N TYR A 347 0.71 6.67 -9.70
CA TYR A 347 -0.20 7.81 -9.75
C TYR A 347 0.34 9.06 -9.05
N GLY A 348 1.14 8.88 -8.03
CA GLY A 348 1.82 9.99 -7.37
C GLY A 348 2.90 10.64 -8.23
N TYR A 349 3.33 9.99 -9.32
CA TYR A 349 4.42 10.40 -10.20
C TYR A 349 4.00 10.47 -11.67
N ALA A 350 2.73 10.74 -11.94
CA ALA A 350 2.25 10.94 -13.29
C ALA A 350 2.94 12.15 -13.95
N LYS A 351 3.24 12.08 -15.26
CA LYS A 351 4.08 13.06 -15.98
C LYS A 351 3.69 14.52 -15.69
N HIS A 352 2.39 14.82 -15.62
CA HIS A 352 1.89 16.17 -15.35
C HIS A 352 2.13 16.70 -13.94
N THR A 353 2.63 15.85 -13.01
CA THR A 353 2.98 16.22 -11.63
C THR A 353 4.46 16.02 -11.33
N LEU A 354 5.27 15.62 -12.32
CA LEU A 354 6.67 15.30 -12.09
C LEU A 354 7.55 16.51 -11.87
N SER A 355 7.27 17.63 -12.54
CA SER A 355 8.05 18.88 -12.41
C SER A 355 8.26 19.32 -10.96
N ASP A 356 7.27 19.06 -10.11
CA ASP A 356 7.28 19.47 -8.69
C ASP A 356 7.94 18.42 -7.76
N LYS A 357 8.38 17.28 -8.30
CA LYS A 357 8.79 16.10 -7.51
C LYS A 357 10.18 15.58 -7.80
N ILE A 358 10.72 15.91 -8.97
CA ILE A 358 12.03 15.45 -9.40
C ILE A 358 12.91 16.65 -9.77
N GLU A 359 14.22 16.49 -9.64
CA GLU A 359 15.18 17.58 -9.86
C GLU A 359 15.40 17.87 -11.33
N LEU A 360 15.50 16.82 -12.15
CA LEU A 360 15.79 16.90 -13.57
C LEU A 360 14.51 16.49 -14.32
N PHE A 361 13.68 17.48 -14.68
CA PHE A 361 12.47 17.24 -15.46
C PHE A 361 12.63 17.75 -16.90
N ASP A 362 12.41 16.87 -17.87
CA ASP A 362 12.33 17.21 -19.29
C ASP A 362 10.91 16.90 -19.82
N PRO A 363 10.17 17.90 -20.30
CA PRO A 363 8.82 17.70 -20.85
C PRO A 363 8.78 16.83 -22.12
N ASN A 364 9.90 16.67 -22.83
CA ASN A 364 10.00 15.85 -24.03
C ASN A 364 10.16 14.35 -23.70
N LEU A 365 10.66 14.00 -22.52
CA LEU A 365 10.83 12.63 -22.08
C LEU A 365 9.51 12.06 -21.56
N THR A 366 9.37 10.73 -21.61
CA THR A 366 8.27 10.00 -20.97
C THR A 366 8.36 10.10 -19.45
N GLU A 367 7.29 9.71 -18.73
CA GLU A 367 7.30 9.58 -17.26
C GLU A 367 8.48 8.71 -16.79
N TRP A 368 8.65 7.55 -17.42
CA TRP A 368 9.69 6.59 -17.04
C TRP A 368 11.11 7.11 -17.30
N GLU A 369 11.36 7.73 -18.44
CA GLU A 369 12.67 8.32 -18.76
C GLU A 369 13.05 9.41 -17.76
N ASN A 370 12.13 10.30 -17.43
CA ASN A 370 12.32 11.30 -16.37
C ASN A 370 12.66 10.66 -15.02
N MET A 371 11.94 9.62 -14.63
CA MET A 371 12.20 8.91 -13.37
C MET A 371 13.61 8.25 -13.38
N ARG A 372 13.99 7.61 -14.50
CA ARG A 372 15.33 7.00 -14.66
C ARG A 372 16.45 8.03 -14.55
N THR A 373 16.32 9.18 -15.22
CA THR A 373 17.30 10.27 -15.15
C THR A 373 17.51 10.72 -13.70
N ASN A 374 16.47 10.67 -12.89
CA ASN A 374 16.50 10.99 -11.46
C ASN A 374 16.83 9.78 -10.56
N LYS A 375 17.42 8.71 -11.12
CA LYS A 375 17.90 7.51 -10.39
C LYS A 375 16.78 6.72 -9.68
N TRP A 376 15.55 6.78 -10.19
CA TRP A 376 14.47 5.92 -9.76
C TRP A 376 14.45 4.62 -10.56
N ASP A 377 14.09 3.53 -9.89
CA ASP A 377 13.75 2.26 -10.51
C ASP A 377 12.26 1.95 -10.28
N ARG A 378 11.72 0.94 -10.94
CA ARG A 378 10.35 0.48 -10.76
C ARG A 378 10.29 -1.03 -10.58
N ILE A 379 9.30 -1.47 -9.82
CA ILE A 379 9.03 -2.88 -9.57
C ILE A 379 7.58 -3.18 -9.96
N TRP A 380 7.36 -4.32 -10.60
CA TRP A 380 6.06 -4.75 -11.10
C TRP A 380 5.38 -5.70 -10.13
N ASP A 381 4.06 -5.62 -10.01
CA ASP A 381 3.24 -6.58 -9.26
C ASP A 381 2.74 -7.73 -10.17
N CYS A 382 1.76 -8.51 -9.69
CA CYS A 382 1.15 -9.62 -10.42
C CYS A 382 -0.18 -9.24 -11.07
N GLY A 383 -0.56 -7.96 -11.04
CA GLY A 383 -1.87 -7.48 -11.48
C GLY A 383 -2.99 -7.80 -10.47
N SER A 384 -4.20 -7.68 -10.93
CA SER A 384 -5.41 -7.91 -10.13
C SER A 384 -6.38 -8.87 -10.82
N LEU A 385 -7.27 -9.47 -10.04
CA LEU A 385 -8.40 -10.24 -10.54
C LEU A 385 -9.66 -9.39 -10.38
N LYS A 386 -10.37 -9.11 -11.47
CA LYS A 386 -11.63 -8.37 -11.45
C LYS A 386 -12.79 -9.31 -11.21
N PHE A 387 -13.63 -8.96 -10.26
CA PHE A 387 -14.84 -9.68 -9.88
C PHE A 387 -16.08 -8.79 -9.98
N GLU A 388 -17.19 -9.38 -10.38
CA GLU A 388 -18.49 -8.70 -10.50
C GLU A 388 -19.59 -9.55 -9.85
N LEU A 389 -20.46 -8.88 -9.09
CA LEU A 389 -21.69 -9.44 -8.53
C LEU A 389 -22.88 -8.69 -9.11
N PHE A 390 -23.78 -9.41 -9.74
CA PHE A 390 -25.06 -8.87 -10.24
C PHE A 390 -26.15 -9.16 -9.22
N ILE A 391 -26.92 -8.16 -8.88
CA ILE A 391 -28.04 -8.27 -7.95
C ILE A 391 -29.32 -8.33 -8.79
N LYS A 392 -30.10 -9.39 -8.56
CA LYS A 392 -31.41 -9.61 -9.21
C LYS A 392 -32.48 -8.88 -8.45
#